data_bbd47ec9d0101d53d633320217b5976c
#
_entry.id   bbd47ec9d0101d53d633320217b5976c
#
_cell.length_a   1.000
_cell.length_b   1.000
_cell.length_c   1.000
_cell.angle_alpha   90.00
_cell.angle_beta   90.00
_cell.angle_gamma   90.00
#
_symmetry.space_group_name_H-M   'P 1'
#
loop_
_entity.id
_entity.type
_entity.pdbx_description
1 polymer ?
#
loop_
_entity_poly.entity_id
_entity_poly.type
_entity_poly.pdbx_seq_one_letter_code
_entity_poly.pdbx_strand_id
1 'polypeptide(L)'
;MIIRIHTYTGLLTLVNLILYAVVGIAALFDARIAPAPVVWEQEFAVEAKQSDRAVAERVVRLLGLSLATPVHDFAIGHDAERHLVLDFYHANGRHKVTVLEHPGRLRVTQTRASLWQFLTTLHVTTGAFHSGDWRMQLWAWWNEFAMWSLAVMAASGVWIWWGRRGTGGTLRRVHRYTALSALALIAVYEISAVQLAHRTWMKAGPILGAFHRIHRMRGVGFSPLLGVALLMLGATGLWLWWKLHRERRVGAGLFAFGIIMAGGLIWWMRI
;
A
#
# COMPACT_ATOMS: atom_id res chain seq x y z
N MET A 1 21.47 -20.55 -9.02
CA MET A 1 20.02 -20.22 -9.20
C MET A 1 19.51 -19.35 -8.06
N ILE A 2 19.58 -19.77 -6.80
CA ILE A 2 18.93 -19.08 -5.66
C ILE A 2 19.41 -17.63 -5.44
N ILE A 3 20.71 -17.33 -5.66
CA ILE A 3 21.24 -15.96 -5.56
C ILE A 3 20.61 -15.05 -6.61
N ARG A 4 20.36 -15.56 -7.82
CA ARG A 4 19.68 -14.79 -8.87
C ARG A 4 18.24 -14.47 -8.47
N ILE A 5 17.52 -15.46 -7.96
CA ILE A 5 16.14 -15.27 -7.44
C ILE A 5 16.16 -14.18 -6.37
N HIS A 6 16.97 -14.32 -5.35
CA HIS A 6 17.09 -13.33 -4.27
C HIS A 6 17.41 -11.92 -4.79
N THR A 7 18.39 -11.81 -5.69
CA THR A 7 18.82 -10.50 -6.22
C THR A 7 17.75 -9.89 -7.14
N TYR A 8 17.16 -10.68 -8.03
CA TYR A 8 16.22 -10.16 -9.03
C TYR A 8 14.88 -9.77 -8.42
N THR A 9 14.36 -10.57 -7.47
CA THR A 9 13.16 -10.17 -6.72
C THR A 9 13.42 -8.90 -5.93
N GLY A 10 14.58 -8.78 -5.27
CA GLY A 10 14.94 -7.58 -4.53
C GLY A 10 15.08 -6.33 -5.39
N LEU A 11 15.70 -6.42 -6.57
CA LEU A 11 15.82 -5.28 -7.48
C LEU A 11 14.46 -4.86 -8.06
N LEU A 12 13.64 -5.84 -8.44
CA LEU A 12 12.33 -5.61 -9.03
C LEU A 12 11.36 -4.92 -8.07
N THR A 13 11.40 -5.30 -6.78
CA THR A 13 10.47 -4.79 -5.76
C THR A 13 11.08 -3.76 -4.83
N LEU A 14 12.28 -3.23 -5.14
CA LEU A 14 13.00 -2.30 -4.27
C LEU A 14 12.17 -1.05 -3.92
N VAL A 15 11.39 -0.52 -4.87
CA VAL A 15 10.54 0.65 -4.65
C VAL A 15 9.46 0.34 -3.60
N ASN A 16 8.86 -0.86 -3.63
CA ASN A 16 7.88 -1.28 -2.61
C ASN A 16 8.54 -1.47 -1.25
N LEU A 17 9.76 -2.01 -1.19
CA LEU A 17 10.51 -2.14 0.07
C LEU A 17 10.80 -0.77 0.68
N ILE A 18 11.16 0.21 -0.15
CA ILE A 18 11.34 1.61 0.29
C ILE A 18 10.00 2.17 0.78
N LEU A 19 8.91 1.95 0.07
CA LEU A 19 7.57 2.38 0.48
C LEU A 19 7.20 1.79 1.85
N TYR A 20 7.37 0.47 2.04
CA TYR A 20 7.10 -0.19 3.32
C TYR A 20 7.95 0.37 4.45
N ALA A 21 9.24 0.60 4.19
CA ALA A 21 10.16 1.19 5.15
C ALA A 21 9.75 2.62 5.53
N VAL A 22 9.46 3.45 4.54
CA VAL A 22 9.06 4.85 4.73
C VAL A 22 7.75 4.95 5.49
N VAL A 23 6.73 4.15 5.13
CA VAL A 23 5.44 4.12 5.83
C VAL A 23 5.62 3.62 7.27
N GLY A 24 6.46 2.58 7.49
CA GLY A 24 6.78 2.07 8.82
C GLY A 24 7.46 3.11 9.73
N ILE A 25 8.39 3.90 9.18
CA ILE A 25 9.05 5.00 9.91
C ILE A 25 8.07 6.16 10.12
N ALA A 26 7.30 6.52 9.10
CA ALA A 26 6.33 7.63 9.17
C ALA A 26 5.20 7.37 10.16
N ALA A 27 4.91 6.12 10.49
CA ALA A 27 3.94 5.77 11.54
C ALA A 27 4.32 6.32 12.93
N LEU A 28 5.60 6.70 13.16
CA LEU A 28 6.03 7.43 14.36
C LEU A 28 5.54 8.87 14.38
N PHE A 29 5.43 9.47 13.22
CA PHE A 29 5.05 10.86 13.08
C PHE A 29 3.57 10.90 12.75
N ASP A 30 2.73 11.19 13.71
CA ASP A 30 1.28 11.36 13.52
C ASP A 30 1.02 12.62 12.67
N ALA A 31 1.33 12.51 11.38
CA ALA A 31 1.18 13.59 10.42
C ALA A 31 -0.30 13.78 10.07
N ARG A 32 -1.10 14.24 11.05
CA ARG A 32 -2.54 14.54 10.89
C ARG A 32 -2.81 15.86 10.18
N ILE A 33 -1.82 16.49 9.60
CA ILE A 33 -2.03 17.70 8.81
C ILE A 33 -2.74 17.30 7.52
N ALA A 34 -4.05 17.13 7.60
CA ALA A 34 -4.88 17.06 6.42
C ALA A 34 -5.03 18.47 5.84
N PRO A 35 -4.93 18.66 4.53
CA PRO A 35 -5.30 19.92 3.90
C PRO A 35 -6.73 20.30 4.26
N ALA A 36 -7.02 21.61 4.33
CA ALA A 36 -8.36 22.08 4.56
C ALA A 36 -9.32 21.51 3.50
N PRO A 37 -10.54 21.10 3.89
CA PRO A 37 -11.51 20.60 2.94
C PRO A 37 -11.95 21.71 1.99
N VAL A 38 -12.11 21.35 0.73
CA VAL A 38 -12.72 22.21 -0.29
C VAL A 38 -14.19 21.83 -0.40
N VAL A 39 -15.07 22.83 -0.33
CA VAL A 39 -16.53 22.63 -0.43
C VAL A 39 -17.05 23.39 -1.63
N TRP A 40 -17.85 22.73 -2.45
CA TRP A 40 -18.56 23.36 -3.56
C TRP A 40 -19.94 22.74 -3.77
N GLU A 41 -20.79 23.41 -4.52
CA GLU A 41 -22.09 22.90 -4.94
C GLU A 41 -22.15 22.76 -6.45
N GLN A 42 -22.87 21.74 -6.91
CA GLN A 42 -23.07 21.45 -8.32
C GLN A 42 -24.52 21.06 -8.56
N GLU A 43 -25.08 21.49 -9.69
CA GLU A 43 -26.45 21.11 -10.09
C GLU A 43 -26.56 19.59 -10.31
N PHE A 44 -27.60 19.00 -9.75
CA PHE A 44 -27.88 17.58 -9.86
C PHE A 44 -29.37 17.31 -9.60
N ALA A 45 -30.08 16.88 -10.58
CA ALA A 45 -31.46 16.44 -10.42
C ALA A 45 -31.53 14.94 -10.10
N VAL A 46 -32.19 14.58 -9.02
CA VAL A 46 -32.52 13.19 -8.71
C VAL A 46 -33.75 12.81 -9.52
N GLU A 47 -33.68 11.74 -10.30
CA GLU A 47 -34.82 11.21 -11.04
C GLU A 47 -35.74 10.44 -10.09
N ALA A 48 -37.04 10.57 -10.29
CA ALA A 48 -38.05 9.90 -9.49
C ALA A 48 -37.80 8.35 -9.50
N LYS A 49 -37.84 7.73 -8.31
CA LYS A 49 -37.66 6.28 -8.12
C LYS A 49 -36.24 5.72 -8.36
N GLN A 50 -35.21 6.55 -8.43
CA GLN A 50 -33.84 6.03 -8.42
C GLN A 50 -33.48 5.43 -7.03
N SER A 51 -32.77 4.30 -7.02
CA SER A 51 -32.19 3.78 -5.79
C SER A 51 -30.97 4.61 -5.40
N ASP A 52 -30.67 4.68 -4.10
CA ASP A 52 -29.48 5.38 -3.56
C ASP A 52 -28.20 4.95 -4.25
N ARG A 53 -28.08 3.67 -4.61
CA ARG A 53 -26.96 3.11 -5.34
C ARG A 53 -26.86 3.65 -6.77
N ALA A 54 -27.96 3.76 -7.47
CA ALA A 54 -27.99 4.33 -8.82
C ALA A 54 -27.60 5.83 -8.80
N VAL A 55 -28.07 6.55 -7.76
CA VAL A 55 -27.67 7.94 -7.51
C VAL A 55 -26.16 8.01 -7.24
N ALA A 56 -25.62 7.15 -6.39
CA ALA A 56 -24.18 7.10 -6.07
C ALA A 56 -23.33 6.85 -7.32
N GLU A 57 -23.69 5.90 -8.17
CA GLU A 57 -22.98 5.61 -9.42
C GLU A 57 -23.02 6.78 -10.41
N ARG A 58 -24.14 7.50 -10.45
CA ARG A 58 -24.27 8.70 -11.28
C ARG A 58 -23.42 9.86 -10.78
N VAL A 59 -23.36 10.04 -9.45
CA VAL A 59 -22.46 11.01 -8.79
C VAL A 59 -20.99 10.70 -9.08
N VAL A 60 -20.57 9.43 -8.99
CA VAL A 60 -19.20 9.02 -9.33
C VAL A 60 -18.84 9.41 -10.76
N ARG A 61 -19.73 9.15 -11.71
CA ARG A 61 -19.51 9.53 -13.13
C ARG A 61 -19.47 11.04 -13.32
N LEU A 62 -20.39 11.78 -12.70
CA LEU A 62 -20.47 13.23 -12.81
C LEU A 62 -19.24 13.94 -12.25
N LEU A 63 -18.74 13.49 -11.10
CA LEU A 63 -17.58 14.07 -10.43
C LEU A 63 -16.25 13.52 -10.95
N GLY A 64 -16.25 12.55 -11.87
CA GLY A 64 -15.04 11.92 -12.39
C GLY A 64 -14.25 11.16 -11.33
N LEU A 65 -14.90 10.57 -10.33
CA LEU A 65 -14.27 9.89 -9.21
C LEU A 65 -13.77 8.49 -9.60
N SER A 66 -12.86 8.41 -10.57
CA SER A 66 -12.40 7.16 -11.15
C SER A 66 -11.73 6.20 -10.14
N LEU A 67 -11.11 6.75 -9.08
CA LEU A 67 -10.47 5.95 -8.02
C LEU A 67 -11.42 5.58 -6.87
N ALA A 68 -12.66 6.09 -6.89
CA ALA A 68 -13.66 5.80 -5.87
C ALA A 68 -14.54 4.62 -6.29
N THR A 69 -14.99 3.86 -5.32
CA THR A 69 -15.92 2.77 -5.56
C THR A 69 -17.19 2.94 -4.72
N PRO A 70 -18.38 2.97 -5.33
CA PRO A 70 -19.64 3.01 -4.60
C PRO A 70 -20.11 1.60 -4.15
N VAL A 71 -19.25 0.58 -4.28
CA VAL A 71 -19.64 -0.83 -4.08
C VAL A 71 -19.94 -1.18 -2.63
N HIS A 72 -19.48 -0.37 -1.67
CA HIS A 72 -19.65 -0.65 -0.25
C HIS A 72 -20.89 0.05 0.30
N ASP A 73 -21.83 -0.72 0.85
CA ASP A 73 -23.08 -0.21 1.44
C ASP A 73 -22.84 0.82 2.56
N PHE A 74 -21.69 0.73 3.27
CA PHE A 74 -21.33 1.73 4.29
C PHE A 74 -20.98 3.12 3.71
N ALA A 75 -20.76 3.22 2.40
CA ALA A 75 -20.50 4.48 1.73
C ALA A 75 -21.79 5.23 1.36
N ILE A 76 -22.95 4.62 1.56
CA ILE A 76 -24.26 5.15 1.23
C ILE A 76 -25.08 5.21 2.53
N GLY A 77 -25.49 6.38 2.93
CA GLY A 77 -26.26 6.61 4.14
C GLY A 77 -27.11 7.85 4.06
N HIS A 78 -27.81 8.18 5.14
CA HIS A 78 -28.61 9.40 5.24
C HIS A 78 -28.15 10.20 6.47
N ASP A 79 -28.20 11.53 6.39
CA ASP A 79 -27.96 12.41 7.52
C ASP A 79 -29.22 12.55 8.42
N ALA A 80 -29.13 13.39 9.45
CA ALA A 80 -30.23 13.64 10.38
C ALA A 80 -31.44 14.28 9.70
N GLU A 81 -31.21 15.04 8.64
CA GLU A 81 -32.20 15.69 7.79
C GLU A 81 -32.76 14.78 6.68
N ARG A 82 -32.34 13.51 6.66
CA ARG A 82 -32.65 12.50 5.67
C ARG A 82 -32.11 12.75 4.27
N HIS A 83 -31.16 13.64 4.10
CA HIS A 83 -30.46 13.78 2.82
C HIS A 83 -29.59 12.54 2.58
N LEU A 84 -29.55 12.09 1.34
CA LEU A 84 -28.65 11.03 0.93
C LEU A 84 -27.19 11.52 1.03
N VAL A 85 -26.38 10.83 1.82
CA VAL A 85 -24.95 11.13 2.01
C VAL A 85 -24.14 9.98 1.44
N LEU A 86 -23.25 10.34 0.52
CA LEU A 86 -22.34 9.42 -0.15
C LEU A 86 -20.91 9.71 0.29
N ASP A 87 -20.17 8.66 0.64
CA ASP A 87 -18.84 8.78 1.20
C ASP A 87 -17.83 7.96 0.39
N PHE A 88 -17.14 8.62 -0.52
CA PHE A 88 -16.20 7.98 -1.43
C PHE A 88 -14.78 8.12 -0.94
N TYR A 89 -14.19 6.99 -0.57
CA TYR A 89 -12.78 6.89 -0.19
C TYR A 89 -11.95 6.45 -1.38
N HIS A 90 -10.84 7.13 -1.60
CA HIS A 90 -9.86 6.77 -2.61
C HIS A 90 -8.44 7.05 -2.10
N ALA A 91 -7.42 6.60 -2.83
CA ALA A 91 -6.04 6.75 -2.38
C ALA A 91 -5.66 8.20 -2.07
N ASN A 92 -6.18 9.17 -2.85
CA ASN A 92 -5.90 10.60 -2.71
C ASN A 92 -6.77 11.34 -1.70
N GLY A 93 -7.67 10.67 -1.00
CA GLY A 93 -8.52 11.32 -0.01
C GLY A 93 -9.95 10.81 0.02
N ARG A 94 -10.87 11.73 0.26
CA ARG A 94 -12.28 11.45 0.48
C ARG A 94 -13.14 12.50 -0.17
N HIS A 95 -14.21 12.08 -0.82
CA HIS A 95 -15.31 12.93 -1.25
C HIS A 95 -16.56 12.58 -0.45
N LYS A 96 -17.04 13.51 0.38
CA LYS A 96 -18.35 13.40 1.01
C LYS A 96 -19.33 14.21 0.20
N VAL A 97 -20.36 13.57 -0.33
CA VAL A 97 -21.37 14.21 -1.17
C VAL A 97 -22.71 14.13 -0.46
N THR A 98 -23.35 15.27 -0.23
CA THR A 98 -24.71 15.34 0.28
C THR A 98 -25.63 15.73 -0.89
N VAL A 99 -26.63 14.90 -1.15
CA VAL A 99 -27.62 15.14 -2.21
C VAL A 99 -28.75 16.00 -1.63
N LEU A 100 -28.84 17.23 -2.10
CA LEU A 100 -29.88 18.18 -1.71
C LEU A 100 -31.00 18.12 -2.76
N GLU A 101 -32.03 17.32 -2.51
CA GLU A 101 -33.15 17.15 -3.46
C GLU A 101 -33.82 18.48 -3.78
N HIS A 102 -33.94 19.38 -2.82
CA HIS A 102 -34.34 20.75 -2.97
C HIS A 102 -33.19 21.66 -2.51
N PRO A 103 -32.54 22.41 -3.37
CA PRO A 103 -32.92 22.88 -4.71
C PRO A 103 -32.37 22.07 -5.90
N GLY A 104 -32.15 20.76 -5.78
CA GLY A 104 -31.60 19.93 -6.88
C GLY A 104 -30.08 20.13 -7.05
N ARG A 105 -29.34 20.00 -5.97
CA ARG A 105 -27.86 20.20 -5.92
C ARG A 105 -27.15 19.10 -5.16
N LEU A 106 -25.88 18.93 -5.50
CA LEU A 106 -24.91 18.20 -4.68
C LEU A 106 -24.07 19.21 -3.91
N ARG A 107 -23.93 18.99 -2.61
CA ARG A 107 -22.87 19.63 -1.83
C ARG A 107 -21.73 18.63 -1.71
N VAL A 108 -20.58 18.97 -2.29
CA VAL A 108 -19.39 18.13 -2.32
C VAL A 108 -18.35 18.69 -1.38
N THR A 109 -17.90 17.87 -0.44
CA THR A 109 -16.79 18.19 0.45
C THR A 109 -15.63 17.27 0.10
N GLN A 110 -14.59 17.83 -0.52
CA GLN A 110 -13.37 17.11 -0.86
C GLN A 110 -12.29 17.34 0.20
N THR A 111 -11.79 16.26 0.79
CA THR A 111 -10.62 16.30 1.66
C THR A 111 -9.49 15.54 0.96
N ARG A 112 -8.43 16.23 0.56
CA ARG A 112 -7.26 15.60 -0.04
C ARG A 112 -6.43 14.87 1.03
N ALA A 113 -5.93 13.70 0.71
CA ALA A 113 -4.98 13.00 1.56
C ALA A 113 -3.63 13.75 1.58
N SER A 114 -3.01 13.85 2.75
CA SER A 114 -1.59 14.21 2.83
C SER A 114 -0.75 13.16 2.08
N LEU A 115 0.51 13.48 1.77
CA LEU A 115 1.40 12.49 1.14
C LEU A 115 1.49 11.20 1.97
N TRP A 116 1.55 11.33 3.30
CA TRP A 116 1.63 10.19 4.22
C TRP A 116 0.38 9.34 4.22
N GLN A 117 -0.80 9.94 4.26
CA GLN A 117 -2.07 9.23 4.17
C GLN A 117 -2.19 8.49 2.83
N PHE A 118 -1.80 9.13 1.73
CA PHE A 118 -1.75 8.51 0.41
C PHE A 118 -0.84 7.28 0.39
N LEU A 119 0.43 7.43 0.82
CA LEU A 119 1.38 6.32 0.87
C LEU A 119 0.92 5.19 1.80
N THR A 120 0.32 5.53 2.94
CA THR A 120 -0.25 4.53 3.87
C THR A 120 -1.40 3.77 3.21
N THR A 121 -2.28 4.46 2.47
CA THR A 121 -3.37 3.81 1.73
C THR A 121 -2.82 2.86 0.69
N LEU A 122 -1.81 3.28 -0.07
CA LEU A 122 -1.15 2.42 -1.05
C LEU A 122 -0.49 1.20 -0.40
N HIS A 123 0.13 1.37 0.77
CA HIS A 123 0.77 0.27 1.50
C HIS A 123 -0.24 -0.83 1.87
N VAL A 124 -1.45 -0.48 2.29
CA VAL A 124 -2.48 -1.46 2.71
C VAL A 124 -3.33 -2.00 1.56
N THR A 125 -3.20 -1.46 0.35
CA THR A 125 -3.97 -1.89 -0.81
C THR A 125 -3.36 -3.14 -1.42
N THR A 126 -4.08 -4.25 -1.38
CA THR A 126 -3.65 -5.57 -1.88
C THR A 126 -4.67 -6.15 -2.86
N GLY A 127 -4.39 -7.32 -3.44
CA GLY A 127 -5.24 -7.99 -4.41
C GLY A 127 -6.67 -8.31 -3.93
N ALA A 128 -6.89 -8.36 -2.61
CA ALA A 128 -8.23 -8.46 -2.03
C ALA A 128 -9.04 -7.15 -2.13
N PHE A 129 -8.41 -6.04 -2.51
CA PHE A 129 -9.07 -4.77 -2.71
C PHE A 129 -9.73 -4.73 -4.08
N HIS A 130 -11.05 -4.68 -4.09
CA HIS A 130 -11.81 -4.55 -5.33
C HIS A 130 -12.09 -3.06 -5.60
N SER A 131 -11.49 -2.53 -6.66
CA SER A 131 -11.74 -1.17 -7.14
C SER A 131 -12.32 -1.22 -8.55
N GLY A 132 -13.23 -0.29 -8.85
CA GLY A 132 -13.68 -0.05 -10.22
C GLY A 132 -12.60 0.59 -11.11
N ASP A 133 -11.53 1.12 -10.52
CA ASP A 133 -10.41 1.72 -11.25
C ASP A 133 -9.28 0.70 -11.46
N TRP A 134 -8.94 0.46 -12.73
CA TRP A 134 -7.91 -0.50 -13.10
C TRP A 134 -6.50 -0.13 -12.59
N ARG A 135 -6.20 1.15 -12.35
CA ARG A 135 -4.91 1.61 -11.81
C ARG A 135 -4.74 1.14 -10.36
N MET A 136 -5.81 1.31 -9.55
CA MET A 136 -5.83 0.81 -8.18
C MET A 136 -5.76 -0.72 -8.14
N GLN A 137 -6.44 -1.40 -9.08
CA GLN A 137 -6.37 -2.86 -9.18
C GLN A 137 -4.97 -3.32 -9.58
N LEU A 138 -4.34 -2.66 -10.56
CA LEU A 138 -2.97 -2.97 -10.98
C LEU A 138 -1.97 -2.72 -9.84
N TRP A 139 -2.14 -1.61 -9.09
CA TRP A 139 -1.35 -1.36 -7.89
C TRP A 139 -1.53 -2.45 -6.84
N ALA A 140 -2.76 -2.87 -6.57
CA ALA A 140 -3.07 -3.91 -5.60
C ALA A 140 -2.34 -5.22 -5.92
N TRP A 141 -2.36 -5.64 -7.18
CA TRP A 141 -1.66 -6.84 -7.64
C TRP A 141 -0.13 -6.69 -7.57
N TRP A 142 0.37 -5.51 -7.94
CA TRP A 142 1.80 -5.22 -7.84
C TRP A 142 2.28 -5.22 -6.39
N ASN A 143 1.50 -4.64 -5.50
CA ASN A 143 1.81 -4.60 -4.07
C ASN A 143 1.77 -6.02 -3.45
N GLU A 144 0.81 -6.83 -3.83
CA GLU A 144 0.73 -8.23 -3.42
C GLU A 144 1.93 -9.05 -3.95
N PHE A 145 2.30 -8.85 -5.21
CA PHE A 145 3.51 -9.44 -5.77
C PHE A 145 4.76 -9.05 -4.98
N ALA A 146 4.88 -7.78 -4.58
CA ALA A 146 6.00 -7.30 -3.78
C ALA A 146 6.02 -7.93 -2.36
N MET A 147 4.86 -8.11 -1.76
CA MET A 147 4.68 -8.82 -0.48
C MET A 147 5.21 -10.27 -0.59
N TRP A 148 4.74 -11.04 -1.55
CA TRP A 148 5.24 -12.41 -1.78
C TRP A 148 6.73 -12.45 -2.14
N SER A 149 7.23 -11.45 -2.85
CA SER A 149 8.65 -11.30 -3.16
C SER A 149 9.51 -11.11 -1.92
N LEU A 150 9.01 -10.38 -0.91
CA LEU A 150 9.70 -10.23 0.37
C LEU A 150 9.82 -11.57 1.10
N ALA A 151 8.76 -12.39 1.10
CA ALA A 151 8.80 -13.75 1.67
C ALA A 151 9.85 -14.63 0.95
N VAL A 152 9.87 -14.60 -0.39
CA VAL A 152 10.88 -15.31 -1.20
C VAL A 152 12.30 -14.82 -0.92
N MET A 153 12.49 -13.50 -0.77
CA MET A 153 13.79 -12.93 -0.42
C MET A 153 14.24 -13.37 0.99
N ALA A 154 13.34 -13.35 1.96
CA ALA A 154 13.65 -13.82 3.31
C ALA A 154 14.08 -15.29 3.31
N ALA A 155 13.28 -16.16 2.71
CA ALA A 155 13.58 -17.60 2.61
C ALA A 155 14.89 -17.88 1.86
N SER A 156 15.09 -17.26 0.69
CA SER A 156 16.30 -17.41 -0.11
C SER A 156 17.53 -16.82 0.60
N GLY A 157 17.38 -15.74 1.35
CA GLY A 157 18.43 -15.13 2.16
C GLY A 157 18.92 -16.08 3.27
N VAL A 158 18.00 -16.72 4.00
CA VAL A 158 18.31 -17.75 5.00
C VAL A 158 19.05 -18.93 4.36
N TRP A 159 18.57 -19.39 3.21
CA TRP A 159 19.22 -20.48 2.47
C TRP A 159 20.66 -20.13 2.05
N ILE A 160 20.87 -18.93 1.50
CA ILE A 160 22.20 -18.45 1.12
C ILE A 160 23.12 -18.35 2.34
N TRP A 161 22.58 -17.86 3.46
CA TRP A 161 23.34 -17.77 4.72
C TRP A 161 23.74 -19.15 5.24
N TRP A 162 22.82 -20.10 5.22
CA TRP A 162 23.11 -21.47 5.67
C TRP A 162 24.25 -22.12 4.87
N GLY A 163 24.23 -21.98 3.55
CA GLY A 163 25.25 -22.57 2.66
C GLY A 163 26.58 -21.84 2.61
N ARG A 164 26.68 -20.60 3.16
CA ARG A 164 27.88 -19.75 3.04
C ARG A 164 28.31 -19.14 4.36
N ARG A 165 28.25 -19.89 5.43
CA ARG A 165 28.68 -19.45 6.77
C ARG A 165 30.14 -19.00 6.73
N GLY A 166 30.43 -17.81 7.30
CA GLY A 166 31.79 -17.32 7.53
C GLY A 166 32.49 -16.64 6.35
N THR A 167 31.98 -16.67 5.14
CA THR A 167 32.62 -16.05 3.96
C THR A 167 32.06 -14.68 3.63
N GLY A 168 32.91 -13.69 3.34
CA GLY A 168 32.52 -12.42 2.78
C GLY A 168 33.12 -11.18 3.45
N GLY A 169 33.30 -10.10 2.67
CA GLY A 169 33.76 -8.79 3.16
C GLY A 169 32.73 -8.09 4.04
N THR A 170 33.15 -6.97 4.63
CA THR A 170 32.35 -6.21 5.62
C THR A 170 30.93 -5.92 5.17
N LEU A 171 30.71 -5.48 3.93
CA LEU A 171 29.38 -5.15 3.42
C LEU A 171 28.44 -6.37 3.37
N ARG A 172 28.95 -7.57 2.99
CA ARG A 172 28.17 -8.81 3.04
C ARG A 172 27.84 -9.20 4.47
N ARG A 173 28.74 -8.94 5.42
CA ARG A 173 28.47 -9.16 6.85
C ARG A 173 27.38 -8.23 7.35
N VAL A 174 27.46 -6.93 7.05
CA VAL A 174 26.42 -5.97 7.44
C VAL A 174 25.06 -6.38 6.86
N HIS A 175 24.95 -6.64 5.57
CA HIS A 175 23.70 -7.07 4.93
C HIS A 175 23.13 -8.33 5.60
N ARG A 176 23.98 -9.33 5.83
CA ARG A 176 23.60 -10.61 6.45
C ARG A 176 23.12 -10.44 7.90
N TYR A 177 23.85 -9.69 8.73
CA TYR A 177 23.47 -9.51 10.13
C TYR A 177 22.21 -8.66 10.26
N THR A 178 22.07 -7.62 9.46
CA THR A 178 20.81 -6.85 9.38
C THR A 178 19.64 -7.76 8.99
N ALA A 179 19.81 -8.63 7.98
CA ALA A 179 18.78 -9.56 7.58
C ALA A 179 18.38 -10.54 8.68
N LEU A 180 19.37 -11.13 9.38
CA LEU A 180 19.12 -12.07 10.48
C LEU A 180 18.46 -11.39 11.68
N SER A 181 18.90 -10.19 12.05
CA SER A 181 18.31 -9.43 13.16
C SER A 181 16.87 -9.00 12.85
N ALA A 182 16.56 -8.67 11.59
CA ALA A 182 15.22 -8.28 11.17
C ALA A 182 14.30 -9.48 10.86
N LEU A 183 14.83 -10.71 10.74
CA LEU A 183 14.11 -11.87 10.22
C LEU A 183 12.82 -12.16 10.99
N ALA A 184 12.86 -12.10 12.33
CA ALA A 184 11.68 -12.32 13.16
C ALA A 184 10.60 -11.25 12.92
N LEU A 185 11.01 -9.98 12.81
CA LEU A 185 10.08 -8.89 12.50
C LEU A 185 9.52 -9.04 11.08
N ILE A 186 10.37 -9.32 10.08
CA ILE A 186 9.93 -9.58 8.71
C ILE A 186 8.89 -10.70 8.70
N ALA A 187 9.14 -11.82 9.38
CA ALA A 187 8.21 -12.94 9.44
C ALA A 187 6.86 -12.55 10.09
N VAL A 188 6.88 -11.83 11.21
CA VAL A 188 5.66 -11.38 11.90
C VAL A 188 4.86 -10.44 11.02
N TYR A 189 5.50 -9.45 10.40
CA TYR A 189 4.82 -8.46 9.57
C TYR A 189 4.32 -9.09 8.26
N GLU A 190 5.11 -9.96 7.63
CA GLU A 190 4.74 -10.65 6.40
C GLU A 190 3.55 -11.59 6.60
N ILE A 191 3.58 -12.44 7.63
CA ILE A 191 2.46 -13.34 7.95
C ILE A 191 1.20 -12.54 8.26
N SER A 192 1.33 -11.43 9.00
CA SER A 192 0.21 -10.54 9.28
C SER A 192 -0.32 -9.85 8.00
N ALA A 193 0.56 -9.42 7.09
CA ALA A 193 0.17 -8.79 5.83
C ALA A 193 -0.57 -9.78 4.92
N VAL A 194 -0.06 -11.01 4.77
CA VAL A 194 -0.72 -12.08 4.01
C VAL A 194 -2.11 -12.39 4.59
N GLN A 195 -2.22 -12.52 5.92
CA GLN A 195 -3.51 -12.78 6.58
C GLN A 195 -4.50 -11.64 6.35
N LEU A 196 -4.03 -10.38 6.41
CA LEU A 196 -4.87 -9.21 6.15
C LEU A 196 -5.35 -9.13 4.69
N ALA A 197 -4.45 -9.42 3.75
CA ALA A 197 -4.75 -9.47 2.33
C ALA A 197 -5.78 -10.56 2.01
N HIS A 198 -5.73 -11.68 2.71
CA HIS A 198 -6.51 -12.88 2.42
C HIS A 198 -7.47 -13.28 3.55
N ARG A 199 -7.97 -12.31 4.32
CA ARG A 199 -8.85 -12.52 5.48
C ARG A 199 -10.15 -13.29 5.18
N THR A 200 -10.55 -13.38 3.93
CA THR A 200 -11.74 -14.11 3.51
C THR A 200 -11.57 -15.62 3.66
N TRP A 201 -10.37 -16.14 3.44
CA TRP A 201 -10.04 -17.55 3.57
C TRP A 201 -9.02 -17.85 4.69
N MET A 202 -8.23 -16.86 5.14
CA MET A 202 -7.34 -16.97 6.29
C MET A 202 -7.97 -16.35 7.54
N LYS A 203 -8.74 -17.12 8.28
CA LYS A 203 -9.30 -16.67 9.57
C LYS A 203 -8.18 -16.45 10.59
N ALA A 204 -8.22 -15.32 11.30
CA ALA A 204 -7.26 -15.03 12.35
C ALA A 204 -7.51 -15.92 13.57
N GLY A 205 -6.62 -16.88 13.82
CA GLY A 205 -6.51 -17.55 15.11
C GLY A 205 -5.77 -16.66 16.13
N PRO A 206 -5.61 -17.12 17.39
CA PRO A 206 -4.99 -16.31 18.45
C PRO A 206 -3.59 -15.79 18.09
N ILE A 207 -2.76 -16.63 17.45
CA ILE A 207 -1.38 -16.30 17.05
C ILE A 207 -1.39 -15.23 15.95
N LEU A 208 -2.19 -15.43 14.88
CA LEU A 208 -2.30 -14.46 13.80
C LEU A 208 -2.91 -13.15 14.28
N GLY A 209 -3.88 -13.22 15.22
CA GLY A 209 -4.43 -12.04 15.87
C GLY A 209 -3.40 -11.27 16.69
N ALA A 210 -2.44 -11.96 17.34
CA ALA A 210 -1.33 -11.31 18.03
C ALA A 210 -0.37 -10.62 17.04
N PHE A 211 -0.01 -11.28 15.93
CA PHE A 211 0.82 -10.68 14.88
C PHE A 211 0.17 -9.45 14.27
N HIS A 212 -1.13 -9.52 14.02
CA HIS A 212 -1.89 -8.38 13.52
C HIS A 212 -1.89 -7.20 14.50
N ARG A 213 -2.02 -7.45 15.82
CA ARG A 213 -1.90 -6.39 16.83
C ARG A 213 -0.52 -5.74 16.78
N ILE A 214 0.56 -6.52 16.71
CA ILE A 214 1.94 -6.02 16.60
C ILE A 214 2.09 -5.16 15.32
N HIS A 215 1.59 -5.63 14.19
CA HIS A 215 1.64 -4.90 12.92
C HIS A 215 0.90 -3.56 13.00
N ARG A 216 -0.24 -3.50 13.70
CA ARG A 216 -1.06 -2.29 13.84
C ARG A 216 -0.68 -1.37 15.00
N MET A 217 0.26 -1.77 15.85
CA MET A 217 0.72 -0.94 16.97
C MET A 217 1.40 0.32 16.47
N ARG A 218 0.65 1.43 16.44
CA ARG A 218 1.18 2.75 16.10
C ARG A 218 2.06 3.25 17.25
N GLY A 219 3.25 3.74 16.92
CA GLY A 219 4.11 4.43 17.88
C GLY A 219 4.95 3.53 18.78
N VAL A 220 4.83 2.21 18.73
CA VAL A 220 5.70 1.29 19.46
C VAL A 220 6.77 0.76 18.50
N GLY A 221 8.03 0.89 18.88
CA GLY A 221 9.29 0.79 18.14
C GLY A 221 9.52 -0.30 17.09
N PHE A 222 8.59 -1.23 16.84
CA PHE A 222 8.84 -2.33 15.91
C PHE A 222 8.73 -1.94 14.43
N SER A 223 7.71 -1.17 14.03
CA SER A 223 7.55 -0.75 12.63
C SER A 223 8.69 0.14 12.14
N PRO A 224 9.15 1.14 12.91
CA PRO A 224 10.32 1.94 12.55
C PRO A 224 11.61 1.14 12.51
N LEU A 225 11.82 0.22 13.44
CA LEU A 225 12.99 -0.66 13.43
C LEU A 225 13.01 -1.52 12.17
N LEU A 226 11.87 -2.11 11.82
CA LEU A 226 11.74 -2.86 10.57
C LEU A 226 11.97 -1.95 9.37
N GLY A 227 11.40 -0.73 9.36
CA GLY A 227 11.60 0.25 8.29
C GLY A 227 13.07 0.59 8.06
N VAL A 228 13.81 0.89 9.13
CA VAL A 228 15.26 1.14 9.06
C VAL A 228 16.01 -0.10 8.55
N ALA A 229 15.67 -1.30 9.04
CA ALA A 229 16.29 -2.53 8.58
C ALA A 229 16.04 -2.77 7.08
N LEU A 230 14.82 -2.54 6.57
CA LEU A 230 14.49 -2.68 5.15
C LEU A 230 15.26 -1.66 4.30
N LEU A 231 15.42 -0.41 4.74
CA LEU A 231 16.26 0.58 4.05
C LEU A 231 17.72 0.14 3.99
N MET A 232 18.28 -0.35 5.10
CA MET A 232 19.64 -0.88 5.14
C MET A 232 19.81 -2.10 4.22
N LEU A 233 18.84 -3.01 4.21
CA LEU A 233 18.85 -4.19 3.34
C LEU A 233 18.76 -3.78 1.86
N GLY A 234 17.88 -2.84 1.53
CA GLY A 234 17.76 -2.28 0.18
C GLY A 234 19.06 -1.62 -0.28
N ALA A 235 19.63 -0.72 0.51
CA ALA A 235 20.87 0.00 0.20
C ALA A 235 22.07 -0.96 0.06
N THR A 236 22.26 -1.87 1.03
CA THR A 236 23.37 -2.84 0.98
C THR A 236 23.18 -3.87 -0.12
N GLY A 237 21.93 -4.30 -0.39
CA GLY A 237 21.61 -5.21 -1.50
C GLY A 237 21.91 -4.59 -2.86
N LEU A 238 21.46 -3.34 -3.08
CA LEU A 238 21.74 -2.58 -4.31
C LEU A 238 23.24 -2.37 -4.52
N TRP A 239 23.96 -2.01 -3.45
CA TRP A 239 25.40 -1.84 -3.51
C TRP A 239 26.14 -3.15 -3.81
N LEU A 240 25.73 -4.26 -3.17
CA LEU A 240 26.31 -5.58 -3.44
C LEU A 240 26.06 -6.02 -4.88
N TRP A 241 24.86 -5.81 -5.41
CA TRP A 241 24.55 -6.09 -6.81
C TRP A 241 25.45 -5.25 -7.74
N TRP A 242 25.59 -3.94 -7.48
CA TRP A 242 26.42 -3.06 -8.27
C TRP A 242 27.89 -3.51 -8.29
N LYS A 243 28.45 -3.91 -7.14
CA LYS A 243 29.84 -4.38 -7.02
C LYS A 243 30.10 -5.74 -7.68
N LEU A 244 29.14 -6.66 -7.64
CA LEU A 244 29.37 -8.03 -8.08
C LEU A 244 29.33 -8.25 -9.60
N HIS A 245 28.97 -7.23 -10.36
CA HIS A 245 29.12 -7.11 -11.82
C HIS A 245 28.47 -8.19 -12.71
N ARG A 246 27.94 -9.27 -12.15
CA ARG A 246 27.32 -10.33 -12.94
C ARG A 246 25.92 -9.91 -13.40
N GLU A 247 25.69 -9.92 -14.71
CA GLU A 247 24.36 -9.68 -15.32
C GLU A 247 23.79 -8.28 -15.03
N ARG A 248 24.64 -7.23 -15.02
CA ARG A 248 24.21 -5.84 -14.77
C ARG A 248 23.04 -5.39 -15.65
N ARG A 249 23.03 -5.81 -16.92
CA ARG A 249 21.97 -5.41 -17.87
C ARG A 249 20.60 -5.92 -17.46
N VAL A 250 20.52 -7.20 -17.07
CA VAL A 250 19.26 -7.81 -16.61
C VAL A 250 18.82 -7.18 -15.30
N GLY A 251 19.72 -7.04 -14.33
CA GLY A 251 19.40 -6.40 -13.06
C GLY A 251 18.99 -4.93 -13.20
N ALA A 252 19.64 -4.16 -14.07
CA ALA A 252 19.28 -2.78 -14.38
C ALA A 252 17.89 -2.70 -15.04
N GLY A 253 17.59 -3.62 -15.97
CA GLY A 253 16.27 -3.72 -16.60
C GLY A 253 15.16 -4.01 -15.58
N LEU A 254 15.37 -4.98 -14.67
CA LEU A 254 14.42 -5.30 -13.61
C LEU A 254 14.22 -4.15 -12.62
N PHE A 255 15.30 -3.48 -12.23
CA PHE A 255 15.24 -2.32 -11.36
C PHE A 255 14.50 -1.15 -12.01
N ALA A 256 14.83 -0.83 -13.28
CA ALA A 256 14.12 0.20 -14.04
C ALA A 256 12.63 -0.14 -14.20
N PHE A 257 12.30 -1.38 -14.51
CA PHE A 257 10.91 -1.84 -14.61
C PHE A 257 10.18 -1.69 -13.27
N GLY A 258 10.82 -2.05 -12.15
CA GLY A 258 10.25 -1.84 -10.80
C GLY A 258 9.97 -0.38 -10.49
N ILE A 259 10.89 0.53 -10.86
CA ILE A 259 10.70 1.99 -10.71
C ILE A 259 9.53 2.48 -11.57
N ILE A 260 9.48 2.06 -12.84
CA ILE A 260 8.41 2.49 -13.76
C ILE A 260 7.05 1.98 -13.28
N MET A 261 6.96 0.71 -12.90
CA MET A 261 5.71 0.12 -12.41
C MET A 261 5.25 0.78 -11.09
N ALA A 262 6.08 0.75 -10.06
CA ALA A 262 5.67 1.26 -8.76
C ALA A 262 5.63 2.80 -8.77
N GLY A 263 6.70 3.46 -9.20
CA GLY A 263 6.80 4.92 -9.21
C GLY A 263 5.82 5.56 -10.20
N GLY A 264 5.65 4.98 -11.39
CA GLY A 264 4.71 5.44 -12.40
C GLY A 264 3.26 5.33 -11.92
N LEU A 265 2.88 4.21 -11.29
CA LEU A 265 1.53 4.04 -10.73
C LEU A 265 1.29 5.00 -9.55
N ILE A 266 2.25 5.16 -8.64
CA ILE A 266 2.16 6.11 -7.52
C ILE A 266 1.95 7.53 -8.05
N TRP A 267 2.76 7.94 -9.02
CA TRP A 267 2.65 9.25 -9.67
C TRP A 267 1.27 9.43 -10.31
N TRP A 268 0.84 8.47 -11.12
CA TRP A 268 -0.43 8.54 -11.84
C TRP A 268 -1.67 8.56 -10.93
N MET A 269 -1.63 7.87 -9.81
CA MET A 269 -2.72 7.90 -8.84
C MET A 269 -2.70 9.16 -7.95
N ARG A 270 -1.58 9.89 -7.91
CA ARG A 270 -1.45 11.12 -7.11
C ARG A 270 -1.95 12.37 -7.84
N ILE A 271 -1.81 12.40 -9.18
CA ILE A 271 -2.34 13.48 -10.02
C ILE A 271 -3.85 13.43 -10.10
#